data_8c11baa90fb7464543cf58b0cb81cf8e
#
_entry.id   8c11baa90fb7464543cf58b0cb81cf8e
#
_cell.length_a   1.000
_cell.length_b   1.000
_cell.length_c   1.000
_cell.angle_alpha   90.00
_cell.angle_beta   90.00
_cell.angle_gamma   90.00
#
_symmetry.space_group_name_H-M   'P 1'
#
loop_
_entity.id
_entity.type
_entity.pdbx_description
1 polymer ?
#
loop_
_entity_poly.entity_id
_entity_poly.type
_entity_poly.pdbx_seq_one_letter_code
_entity_poly.pdbx_strand_id
1 'polypeptide(L)'
;MNNLFGRALRTMLDNAGLKERALAEALSYDTTYISKWLNGSKLPSPRNAETVIRQIADILVRQQYPGGGAEQEAAALAIFDELKSAYDRDNSYISFQAYNNHKMSFLRGRQEVIELLNDALIQSLHLDGKEVVVTACFDLLRLYREDIT
;
A
#
# COMPACT_ATOMS: atom_id res chain seq x y z
N MET A 1 -0.05 -9.35 6.78
CA MET A 1 0.23 -8.10 6.05
C MET A 1 -0.34 -8.19 4.64
N ASN A 2 -1.07 -7.18 4.21
CA ASN A 2 -1.49 -7.09 2.82
C ASN A 2 -0.27 -6.85 1.94
N ASN A 3 -0.21 -7.55 0.82
CA ASN A 3 0.86 -7.42 -0.16
C ASN A 3 0.27 -7.17 -1.55
N LEU A 4 -0.71 -6.27 -1.61
CA LEU A 4 -1.41 -5.95 -2.85
C LEU A 4 -0.48 -5.29 -3.86
N PHE A 5 0.34 -4.36 -3.39
CA PHE A 5 1.32 -3.67 -4.24
C PHE A 5 2.32 -4.65 -4.85
N GLY A 6 2.91 -5.50 -4.02
CA GLY A 6 3.88 -6.50 -4.50
C GLY A 6 3.29 -7.47 -5.50
N ARG A 7 2.06 -7.95 -5.25
CA ARG A 7 1.36 -8.85 -6.17
C ARG A 7 1.04 -8.17 -7.50
N ALA A 8 0.54 -6.95 -7.45
CA ALA A 8 0.23 -6.18 -8.66
C ALA A 8 1.51 -5.93 -9.47
N LEU A 9 2.57 -5.52 -8.80
CA LEU A 9 3.86 -5.28 -9.45
C LEU A 9 4.42 -6.55 -10.09
N ARG A 10 4.35 -7.68 -9.39
CA ARG A 10 4.80 -8.98 -9.93
C ARG A 10 4.04 -9.35 -11.18
N THR A 11 2.71 -9.24 -11.15
CA THR A 11 1.88 -9.55 -12.30
C THR A 11 2.23 -8.66 -13.50
N MET A 12 2.44 -7.38 -13.27
CA MET A 12 2.79 -6.42 -14.32
C MET A 12 4.17 -6.68 -14.90
N LEU A 13 5.15 -7.03 -14.06
CA LEU A 13 6.48 -7.40 -14.53
C LEU A 13 6.43 -8.65 -15.41
N ASP A 14 5.69 -9.66 -14.97
CA ASP A 14 5.52 -10.91 -15.72
C ASP A 14 4.84 -10.65 -17.06
N ASN A 15 3.79 -9.85 -17.09
CA ASN A 15 3.07 -9.48 -18.30
C ASN A 15 3.95 -8.70 -19.29
N ALA A 16 4.83 -7.86 -18.77
CA ALA A 16 5.76 -7.08 -19.60
C ALA A 16 7.01 -7.84 -19.99
N GLY A 17 7.24 -9.01 -19.40
CA GLY A 17 8.48 -9.77 -19.59
C GLY A 17 9.71 -9.06 -19.03
N LEU A 18 9.53 -8.24 -18.00
CA LEU A 18 10.60 -7.45 -17.39
C LEU A 18 11.05 -8.10 -16.09
N LYS A 19 12.36 -8.26 -15.94
CA LYS A 19 12.96 -8.86 -14.75
C LYS A 19 13.19 -7.81 -13.66
N GLU A 20 13.18 -8.26 -12.40
CA GLU A 20 13.46 -7.41 -11.25
C GLU A 20 14.71 -6.57 -11.41
N ARG A 21 15.78 -7.19 -11.89
CA ARG A 21 17.07 -6.52 -12.09
C ARG A 21 16.97 -5.40 -13.10
N ALA A 22 16.25 -5.62 -14.18
CA ALA A 22 16.06 -4.61 -15.21
C ALA A 22 15.26 -3.42 -14.69
N LEU A 23 14.22 -3.68 -13.88
CA LEU A 23 13.45 -2.62 -13.23
C LEU A 23 14.33 -1.82 -12.27
N ALA A 24 15.11 -2.51 -11.44
CA ALA A 24 16.01 -1.87 -10.49
C ALA A 24 17.01 -0.95 -11.19
N GLU A 25 17.62 -1.42 -12.26
CA GLU A 25 18.56 -0.63 -13.05
C GLU A 25 17.89 0.61 -13.66
N ALA A 26 16.68 0.46 -14.19
CA ALA A 26 15.95 1.56 -14.80
C ALA A 26 15.54 2.62 -13.75
N LEU A 27 15.26 2.20 -12.52
CA LEU A 27 14.90 3.09 -11.43
C LEU A 27 16.13 3.64 -10.68
N SER A 28 17.32 3.13 -10.98
CA SER A 28 18.55 3.44 -10.23
C SER A 28 18.47 3.03 -8.76
N TYR A 29 17.81 1.92 -8.49
CA TYR A 29 17.75 1.30 -7.18
C TYR A 29 18.52 0.00 -7.14
N ASP A 30 18.92 -0.40 -5.94
CA ASP A 30 19.45 -1.74 -5.70
C ASP A 30 18.33 -2.77 -5.88
N THR A 31 18.65 -3.91 -6.48
CA THR A 31 17.70 -5.00 -6.69
C THR A 31 17.03 -5.45 -5.39
N THR A 32 17.72 -5.32 -4.27
CA THR A 32 17.20 -5.65 -2.95
C THR A 32 15.92 -4.87 -2.61
N TYR A 33 15.84 -3.60 -3.00
CA TYR A 33 14.62 -2.81 -2.79
C TYR A 33 13.44 -3.37 -3.56
N ILE A 34 13.66 -3.72 -4.81
CA ILE A 34 12.60 -4.29 -5.66
C ILE A 34 12.12 -5.62 -5.08
N SER A 35 13.04 -6.48 -4.68
CA SER A 35 12.70 -7.76 -4.05
C SER A 35 11.86 -7.58 -2.80
N LYS A 36 12.17 -6.60 -1.96
CA LYS A 36 11.41 -6.30 -0.75
C LYS A 36 10.01 -5.77 -1.05
N TRP A 37 9.85 -4.97 -2.10
CA TRP A 37 8.52 -4.52 -2.53
C TRP A 37 7.69 -5.70 -3.02
N LEU A 38 8.29 -6.59 -3.78
CA LEU A 38 7.59 -7.74 -4.35
C LEU A 38 7.17 -8.76 -3.30
N ASN A 39 7.97 -8.98 -2.26
CA ASN A 39 7.64 -9.92 -1.19
C ASN A 39 6.83 -9.29 -0.04
N GLY A 40 6.58 -8.00 -0.11
CA GLY A 40 5.76 -7.29 0.88
C GLY A 40 6.47 -6.91 2.17
N SER A 41 7.79 -7.15 2.27
CA SER A 41 8.54 -6.78 3.48
C SER A 41 8.76 -5.28 3.59
N LYS A 42 8.73 -4.55 2.48
CA LYS A 42 8.78 -3.08 2.45
C LYS A 42 7.91 -2.53 1.33
N LEU A 43 7.52 -1.28 1.49
CA LEU A 43 6.86 -0.47 0.45
C LEU A 43 7.77 0.71 0.10
N PRO A 44 7.59 1.31 -1.10
CA PRO A 44 8.19 2.61 -1.37
C PRO A 44 7.79 3.60 -0.27
N SER A 45 8.70 4.49 0.11
CA SER A 45 8.39 5.48 1.15
C SER A 45 7.25 6.38 0.71
N PRO A 46 6.35 6.81 1.61
CA PRO A 46 5.23 7.68 1.24
C PRO A 46 5.68 8.96 0.53
N ARG A 47 6.84 9.48 0.89
CA ARG A 47 7.39 10.68 0.29
C ARG A 47 7.71 10.52 -1.19
N ASN A 48 8.15 9.34 -1.61
CA ASN A 48 8.60 9.07 -2.97
C ASN A 48 7.66 8.16 -3.75
N ALA A 49 6.62 7.63 -3.11
CA ALA A 49 5.77 6.59 -3.69
C ALA A 49 5.15 6.99 -5.02
N GLU A 50 4.57 8.18 -5.11
CA GLU A 50 3.93 8.62 -6.34
C GLU A 50 4.93 8.72 -7.50
N THR A 51 6.08 9.30 -7.25
CA THR A 51 7.15 9.44 -8.24
C THR A 51 7.65 8.07 -8.70
N VAL A 52 7.91 7.18 -7.76
CA VAL A 52 8.41 5.82 -8.06
C VAL A 52 7.39 5.03 -8.86
N ILE A 53 6.12 5.05 -8.44
CA ILE A 53 5.06 4.32 -9.13
C ILE A 53 4.86 4.85 -10.54
N ARG A 54 4.94 6.16 -10.74
CA ARG A 54 4.86 6.78 -12.07
C ARG A 54 6.02 6.32 -12.96
N GLN A 55 7.23 6.28 -12.41
CA GLN A 55 8.41 5.79 -13.13
C GLN A 55 8.26 4.30 -13.50
N ILE A 56 7.76 3.50 -12.58
CA ILE A 56 7.48 2.07 -12.86
C ILE A 56 6.48 1.94 -14.00
N ALA A 57 5.39 2.70 -13.96
CA ALA A 57 4.39 2.66 -15.02
C ALA A 57 4.99 3.02 -16.37
N ASP A 58 5.80 4.06 -16.44
CA ASP A 58 6.47 4.48 -17.67
C ASP A 58 7.42 3.40 -18.21
N ILE A 59 8.19 2.77 -17.34
CA ILE A 59 9.11 1.69 -17.72
C ILE A 59 8.34 0.49 -18.28
N LEU A 60 7.28 0.07 -17.60
CA LEU A 60 6.48 -1.07 -18.03
C LEU A 60 5.79 -0.82 -19.35
N VAL A 61 5.22 0.38 -19.55
CA VAL A 61 4.53 0.70 -20.81
C VAL A 61 5.49 0.75 -22.00
N ARG A 62 6.69 1.28 -21.79
CA ARG A 62 7.69 1.33 -22.86
C ARG A 62 8.10 -0.07 -23.28
N GLN A 63 8.11 -1.01 -22.37
CA GLN A 63 8.40 -2.41 -22.66
C GLN A 63 7.27 -3.06 -23.46
N GLN A 64 6.02 -2.76 -23.14
CA GLN A 64 4.84 -3.34 -23.78
C GLN A 64 4.43 -2.61 -25.06
N TYR A 65 4.64 -1.30 -25.12
CA TYR A 65 4.23 -0.45 -26.24
C TYR A 65 5.40 0.42 -26.72
N PRO A 66 6.44 -0.21 -27.32
CA PRO A 66 7.65 0.54 -27.68
C PRO A 66 7.43 1.64 -28.72
N GLY A 67 6.31 1.58 -29.46
CA GLY A 67 5.98 2.59 -30.47
C GLY A 67 5.49 3.93 -29.90
N GLY A 68 5.18 4.00 -28.63
CA GLY A 68 4.62 5.21 -28.00
C GLY A 68 3.17 5.47 -28.40
N GLY A 69 2.74 6.72 -28.28
CA GLY A 69 1.43 7.17 -28.72
C GLY A 69 0.35 7.10 -27.64
N ALA A 70 -0.90 7.28 -28.06
CA ALA A 70 -2.04 7.35 -27.16
C ALA A 70 -2.30 6.06 -26.38
N GLU A 71 -2.05 4.90 -26.98
CA GLU A 71 -2.18 3.61 -26.30
C GLU A 71 -1.17 3.48 -25.18
N GLN A 72 0.05 3.94 -25.39
CA GLN A 72 1.09 3.94 -24.36
C GLN A 72 0.69 4.84 -23.20
N GLU A 73 0.20 6.04 -23.49
CA GLU A 73 -0.22 7.00 -22.46
C GLU A 73 -1.39 6.45 -21.63
N ALA A 74 -2.40 5.88 -22.29
CA ALA A 74 -3.54 5.29 -21.62
C ALA A 74 -3.14 4.10 -20.75
N ALA A 75 -2.25 3.25 -21.25
CA ALA A 75 -1.73 2.10 -20.50
C ALA A 75 -0.90 2.55 -19.30
N ALA A 76 -0.09 3.59 -19.44
CA ALA A 76 0.70 4.14 -18.33
C ALA A 76 -0.20 4.65 -17.22
N LEU A 77 -1.27 5.35 -17.56
CA LEU A 77 -2.22 5.83 -16.58
C LEU A 77 -2.94 4.69 -15.86
N ALA A 78 -3.36 3.66 -16.59
CA ALA A 78 -4.02 2.49 -16.01
C ALA A 78 -3.09 1.75 -15.05
N ILE A 79 -1.83 1.56 -15.42
CA ILE A 79 -0.83 0.90 -14.57
C ILE A 79 -0.56 1.73 -13.32
N PHE A 80 -0.40 3.04 -13.48
CA PHE A 80 -0.21 3.95 -12.36
C PHE A 80 -1.37 3.86 -11.38
N ASP A 81 -2.60 3.94 -11.86
CA ASP A 81 -3.79 3.91 -11.02
C ASP A 81 -3.89 2.59 -10.25
N GLU A 82 -3.62 1.46 -10.91
CA GLU A 82 -3.67 0.15 -10.26
C GLU A 82 -2.60 0.00 -9.19
N LEU A 83 -1.36 0.35 -9.49
CA LEU A 83 -0.26 0.28 -8.54
C LEU A 83 -0.45 1.26 -7.37
N LYS A 84 -0.90 2.46 -7.66
CA LYS A 84 -1.13 3.49 -6.63
C LYS A 84 -2.25 3.08 -5.69
N SER A 85 -3.35 2.53 -6.22
CA SER A 85 -4.45 1.99 -5.42
C SER A 85 -3.97 0.87 -4.50
N ALA A 86 -3.21 -0.08 -5.04
CA ALA A 86 -2.67 -1.18 -4.24
C ALA A 86 -1.73 -0.66 -3.16
N TYR A 87 -0.86 0.29 -3.51
CA TYR A 87 0.05 0.93 -2.56
C TYR A 87 -0.72 1.63 -1.44
N ASP A 88 -1.73 2.41 -1.79
CA ASP A 88 -2.50 3.18 -0.80
C ASP A 88 -3.22 2.25 0.17
N ARG A 89 -3.75 1.13 -0.29
CA ARG A 89 -4.38 0.13 0.57
C ARG A 89 -3.37 -0.48 1.53
N ASP A 90 -2.23 -0.94 1.04
CA ASP A 90 -1.18 -1.55 1.87
C ASP A 90 -0.63 -0.54 2.88
N ASN A 91 -0.34 0.68 2.42
CA ASN A 91 0.21 1.73 3.27
C ASN A 91 -0.77 2.14 4.36
N SER A 92 -2.06 2.26 4.03
CA SER A 92 -3.10 2.59 4.99
C SER A 92 -3.26 1.50 6.05
N TYR A 93 -3.22 0.24 5.62
CA TYR A 93 -3.30 -0.90 6.53
C TYR A 93 -2.11 -0.92 7.51
N ILE A 94 -0.91 -0.75 6.99
CA ILE A 94 0.30 -0.71 7.82
C ILE A 94 0.27 0.46 8.80
N SER A 95 -0.13 1.63 8.33
CA SER A 95 -0.25 2.82 9.17
C SER A 95 -1.27 2.63 10.28
N PHE A 96 -2.42 2.04 9.95
CA PHE A 96 -3.45 1.73 10.93
C PHE A 96 -2.95 0.74 11.97
N GLN A 97 -2.30 -0.36 11.54
CA GLN A 97 -1.76 -1.36 12.46
C GLN A 97 -0.68 -0.78 13.38
N ALA A 98 0.24 -0.01 12.82
CA ALA A 98 1.31 0.61 13.61
C ALA A 98 0.74 1.56 14.65
N TYR A 99 -0.23 2.38 14.25
CA TYR A 99 -0.91 3.30 15.14
C TYR A 99 -1.65 2.55 16.25
N ASN A 100 -2.43 1.53 15.87
CA ASN A 100 -3.17 0.70 16.80
C ASN A 100 -2.24 0.02 17.81
N ASN A 101 -1.18 -0.62 17.36
CA ASN A 101 -0.23 -1.32 18.22
C ASN A 101 0.45 -0.35 19.19
N HIS A 102 0.84 0.81 18.72
CA HIS A 102 1.48 1.83 19.56
C HIS A 102 0.51 2.37 20.60
N LYS A 103 -0.68 2.77 20.18
CA LYS A 103 -1.69 3.39 21.06
C LYS A 103 -2.26 2.39 22.07
N MET A 104 -2.48 1.15 21.67
CA MET A 104 -3.03 0.12 22.55
C MET A 104 -2.16 -0.12 23.79
N SER A 105 -0.86 0.10 23.68
CA SER A 105 0.06 -0.04 24.81
C SER A 105 -0.15 1.04 25.86
N PHE A 106 -0.71 2.18 25.50
CA PHE A 106 -0.81 3.36 26.35
C PHE A 106 -2.24 3.85 26.58
N LEU A 107 -3.23 3.24 25.93
CA LEU A 107 -4.61 3.72 26.04
C LEU A 107 -5.15 3.57 27.45
N ARG A 108 -5.48 4.68 28.05
CA ARG A 108 -6.17 4.76 29.33
C ARG A 108 -7.27 5.83 29.30
N GLY A 109 -7.20 6.74 28.34
CA GLY A 109 -8.15 7.82 28.19
C GLY A 109 -9.27 7.47 27.22
N ARG A 110 -10.50 7.87 27.56
CA ARG A 110 -11.67 7.63 26.72
C ARG A 110 -11.59 8.37 25.40
N GLN A 111 -11.07 9.59 25.44
CA GLN A 111 -10.94 10.42 24.25
C GLN A 111 -10.04 9.78 23.23
N GLU A 112 -8.94 9.19 23.66
CA GLU A 112 -7.99 8.50 22.79
C GLU A 112 -8.62 7.29 22.10
N VAL A 113 -9.46 6.54 22.82
CA VAL A 113 -10.20 5.42 22.26
C VAL A 113 -11.17 5.90 21.18
N ILE A 114 -11.90 6.98 21.44
CA ILE A 114 -12.83 7.57 20.48
C ILE A 114 -12.09 8.00 19.21
N GLU A 115 -10.95 8.65 19.36
CA GLU A 115 -10.14 9.08 18.23
C GLU A 115 -9.66 7.90 17.39
N LEU A 116 -9.21 6.83 18.03
CA LEU A 116 -8.82 5.61 17.33
C LEU A 116 -9.95 4.98 16.55
N LEU A 117 -11.15 4.93 17.16
CA LEU A 117 -12.33 4.40 16.49
C LEU A 117 -12.72 5.24 15.28
N ASN A 118 -12.67 6.56 15.42
CA ASN A 118 -12.96 7.47 14.31
C ASN A 118 -11.96 7.28 13.17
N ASP A 119 -10.68 7.19 13.48
CA ASP A 119 -9.64 6.96 12.49
C ASP A 119 -9.85 5.62 11.76
N ALA A 120 -10.19 4.58 12.51
CA ALA A 120 -10.46 3.26 11.94
C ALA A 120 -11.68 3.29 11.01
N LEU A 121 -12.74 4.00 11.38
CA LEU A 121 -13.93 4.16 10.55
C LEU A 121 -13.63 4.93 9.26
N ILE A 122 -12.85 6.00 9.36
CA ILE A 122 -12.43 6.76 8.18
C ILE A 122 -11.61 5.88 7.24
N GLN A 123 -10.67 5.12 7.77
CA GLN A 123 -9.85 4.20 6.98
C GLN A 123 -10.70 3.12 6.30
N SER A 124 -11.74 2.63 6.97
CA SER A 124 -12.60 1.59 6.41
C SER A 124 -13.34 2.03 5.14
N LEU A 125 -13.53 3.34 4.95
CA LEU A 125 -14.15 3.88 3.74
C LEU A 125 -13.24 3.76 2.51
N HIS A 126 -11.95 3.57 2.73
CA HIS A 126 -10.93 3.52 1.67
C HIS A 126 -10.31 2.14 1.49
N LEU A 127 -10.70 1.16 2.33
CA LEU A 127 -10.12 -0.18 2.30
C LEU A 127 -11.16 -1.21 1.88
N ASP A 128 -10.77 -2.13 1.01
CA ASP A 128 -11.59 -3.29 0.69
C ASP A 128 -11.60 -4.31 1.84
N GLY A 129 -10.65 -4.21 2.76
CA GLY A 129 -10.56 -5.06 3.94
C GLY A 129 -11.43 -4.58 5.10
N LYS A 130 -12.68 -4.27 4.86
CA LYS A 130 -13.60 -3.75 5.88
C LYS A 130 -13.74 -4.65 7.10
N GLU A 131 -13.69 -5.96 6.91
CA GLU A 131 -13.80 -6.93 8.01
C GLU A 131 -12.65 -6.78 9.00
N VAL A 132 -11.43 -6.58 8.51
CA VAL A 132 -10.25 -6.42 9.36
C VAL A 132 -10.38 -5.15 10.20
N VAL A 133 -10.83 -4.06 9.59
CA VAL A 133 -11.01 -2.78 10.29
C VAL A 133 -12.13 -2.88 11.32
N VAL A 134 -13.24 -3.52 10.97
CA VAL A 134 -14.37 -3.73 11.90
C VAL A 134 -13.94 -4.57 13.10
N THR A 135 -13.17 -5.63 12.87
CA THR A 135 -12.63 -6.46 13.96
C THR A 135 -11.76 -5.62 14.91
N ALA A 136 -10.88 -4.78 14.37
CA ALA A 136 -10.05 -3.89 15.17
C ALA A 136 -10.91 -2.92 16.01
N CYS A 137 -11.97 -2.37 15.44
CA CYS A 137 -12.91 -1.51 16.16
C CYS A 137 -13.59 -2.24 17.32
N PHE A 138 -14.00 -3.48 17.13
CA PHE A 138 -14.58 -4.29 18.20
C PHE A 138 -13.59 -4.54 19.34
N ASP A 139 -12.35 -4.82 19.02
CA ASP A 139 -11.31 -4.99 20.04
C ASP A 139 -11.07 -3.71 20.81
N LEU A 140 -11.07 -2.57 20.15
CA LEU A 140 -10.95 -1.27 20.80
C LEU A 140 -12.13 -0.99 21.71
N LEU A 141 -13.35 -1.29 21.27
CA LEU A 141 -14.56 -1.13 22.10
C LEU A 141 -14.51 -2.00 23.33
N ARG A 142 -14.04 -3.26 23.21
CA ARG A 142 -13.89 -4.14 24.34
C ARG A 142 -12.93 -3.57 25.36
N LEU A 143 -11.78 -3.09 24.93
CA LEU A 143 -10.79 -2.46 25.80
C LEU A 143 -11.32 -1.23 26.48
N TYR A 144 -12.08 -0.43 25.74
CA TYR A 144 -12.74 0.75 26.30
C TYR A 144 -13.69 0.37 27.44
N ARG A 145 -14.48 -0.70 27.26
CA ARG A 145 -15.37 -1.20 28.31
C ARG A 145 -14.61 -1.65 29.55
N GLU A 146 -13.52 -2.37 29.34
CA GLU A 146 -12.68 -2.85 30.44
C GLU A 146 -12.07 -1.69 31.23
N ASP A 147 -11.74 -0.62 30.53
CA ASP A 147 -11.14 0.58 31.15
C ASP A 147 -12.12 1.36 32.04
N ILE A 148 -13.41 1.27 31.76
CA ILE A 148 -14.43 2.02 32.52
C ILE A 148 -15.11 1.18 33.61
N THR A 149 -14.82 -0.10 33.66
CA THR A 149 -15.32 -0.99 34.71
C THR A 149 -14.29 -1.16 35.79
#